data_e6d27161576efd372d219d030977a165
#
_entry.id   e6d27161576efd372d219d030977a165
#
_cell.length_a   1.000
_cell.length_b   1.000
_cell.length_c   1.000
_cell.angle_alpha   90.00
_cell.angle_beta   90.00
_cell.angle_gamma   90.00
#
_symmetry.space_group_name_H-M   'P 1'
#
loop_
_entity.id
_entity.type
_entity.pdbx_description
1 polymer ?
#
loop_
_entity_poly.entity_id
_entity_poly.type
_entity_poly.pdbx_seq_one_letter_code
_entity_poly.pdbx_strand_id
1 'polypeptide(L)'
;TKSSLIVPTNTVGTTWYYCVVYKVFDGKTSPTATTECAQVTVNPWKTDMNGDGSADSPYEIATVSDIEYIRDSVNSGLSFDGVFFKFVSDITLPNGWTPIGCTVDGTNKFDPRNPDEKDNLRAFSGTILGNGKLLTVPKGGKPLLAYVKNATVKDLNIYGEEINGYGLVDGLHGVGFTSEDTFAIIIENVTLKSGTKTLKSGLIGAEVDMD
;
A
#
# COMPACT_ATOMS: atom_id res chain seq x y z
N THR A 1 32.45 -13.81 -16.05
CA THR A 1 32.28 -12.91 -14.91
C THR A 1 31.34 -11.77 -15.31
N LYS A 2 30.16 -11.65 -14.65
CA LYS A 2 29.33 -10.47 -14.81
C LYS A 2 29.97 -9.31 -14.07
N SER A 3 30.18 -8.20 -14.74
CA SER A 3 30.74 -6.97 -14.17
C SER A 3 29.67 -6.00 -13.64
N SER A 4 28.38 -6.35 -13.73
CA SER A 4 27.25 -5.52 -13.32
C SER A 4 26.17 -6.33 -12.63
N LEU A 5 25.53 -5.71 -11.65
CA LEU A 5 24.33 -6.19 -10.96
C LEU A 5 23.16 -5.29 -11.35
N ILE A 6 22.08 -5.88 -11.84
CA ILE A 6 20.81 -5.17 -12.00
C ILE A 6 20.09 -5.26 -10.66
N VAL A 7 19.91 -4.12 -10.00
CA VAL A 7 19.22 -4.03 -8.73
C VAL A 7 17.72 -3.95 -8.99
N PRO A 8 16.89 -4.79 -8.31
CA PRO A 8 15.45 -4.65 -8.39
C PRO A 8 14.99 -3.27 -7.88
N THR A 9 14.12 -2.61 -8.64
CA THR A 9 13.55 -1.29 -8.28
C THR A 9 12.03 -1.34 -8.07
N ASN A 10 11.49 -2.55 -7.88
CA ASN A 10 10.06 -2.78 -7.67
C ASN A 10 9.62 -2.69 -6.20
N THR A 11 10.55 -2.46 -5.29
CA THR A 11 10.27 -2.31 -3.86
C THR A 11 10.91 -1.03 -3.36
N VAL A 12 10.10 -0.14 -2.79
CA VAL A 12 10.59 1.08 -2.13
C VAL A 12 11.35 0.71 -0.87
N GLY A 13 12.44 1.42 -0.61
CA GLY A 13 13.23 1.21 0.58
C GLY A 13 14.73 1.23 0.33
N THR A 14 15.49 1.02 1.38
CA THR A 14 16.95 1.00 1.35
C THR A 14 17.46 -0.42 1.48
N THR A 15 18.27 -0.84 0.53
CA THR A 15 18.92 -2.16 0.51
C THR A 15 20.42 -1.99 0.40
N TRP A 16 21.16 -2.81 1.11
CA TRP A 16 22.61 -2.81 1.12
C TRP A 16 23.14 -3.98 0.31
N TYR A 17 24.07 -3.73 -0.61
CA TYR A 17 24.67 -4.73 -1.46
C TYR A 17 26.18 -4.77 -1.23
N TYR A 18 26.75 -5.95 -1.30
CA TYR A 18 28.20 -6.16 -1.32
C TYR A 18 28.54 -7.25 -2.32
N CYS A 19 29.76 -7.23 -2.82
CA CYS A 19 30.29 -8.24 -3.73
C CYS A 19 31.32 -9.10 -3.02
N VAL A 20 31.22 -10.40 -3.22
CA VAL A 20 32.25 -11.34 -2.77
C VAL A 20 32.90 -11.96 -4.00
N VAL A 21 34.21 -11.79 -4.13
CA VAL A 21 34.99 -12.40 -5.21
C VAL A 21 35.55 -13.73 -4.73
N TYR A 22 35.35 -14.75 -5.52
CA TYR A 22 35.84 -16.10 -5.25
C TYR A 22 36.93 -16.51 -6.24
N LYS A 23 37.91 -17.20 -5.75
CA LYS A 23 38.85 -17.97 -6.57
C LYS A 23 38.37 -19.44 -6.58
N VAL A 24 38.26 -20.02 -7.77
CA VAL A 24 37.94 -21.44 -7.94
C VAL A 24 39.18 -22.16 -8.39
N PHE A 25 39.61 -23.16 -7.66
CA PHE A 25 40.70 -24.05 -7.99
C PHE A 25 40.30 -25.47 -7.65
N ASP A 26 40.43 -26.39 -8.60
CA ASP A 26 40.12 -27.83 -8.43
C ASP A 26 38.73 -28.08 -7.81
N GLY A 27 37.71 -27.34 -8.32
CA GLY A 27 36.31 -27.45 -7.83
C GLY A 27 36.08 -26.89 -6.42
N LYS A 28 37.09 -26.37 -5.73
CA LYS A 28 36.96 -25.73 -4.42
C LYS A 28 36.93 -24.22 -4.59
N THR A 29 36.00 -23.59 -3.89
CA THR A 29 35.87 -22.13 -3.88
C THR A 29 36.45 -21.57 -2.59
N SER A 30 37.19 -20.47 -2.70
CA SER A 30 37.69 -19.71 -1.57
C SER A 30 37.41 -18.23 -1.80
N PRO A 31 36.79 -17.50 -0.84
CA PRO A 31 36.60 -16.08 -0.99
C PRO A 31 37.97 -15.39 -0.97
N THR A 32 38.18 -14.45 -1.90
CA THR A 32 39.44 -13.72 -2.03
C THR A 32 39.32 -12.24 -1.65
N ALA A 33 38.11 -11.69 -1.79
CA ALA A 33 37.83 -10.31 -1.41
C ALA A 33 36.32 -10.11 -1.21
N THR A 34 35.97 -9.20 -0.31
CA THR A 34 34.61 -8.70 -0.13
C THR A 34 34.67 -7.19 -0.24
N THR A 35 33.76 -6.57 -1.01
CA THR A 35 33.66 -5.12 -1.08
C THR A 35 33.01 -4.56 0.18
N GLU A 36 33.16 -3.26 0.40
CA GLU A 36 32.27 -2.54 1.30
C GLU A 36 30.83 -2.57 0.78
N CYS A 37 29.87 -2.32 1.68
CA CYS A 37 28.47 -2.29 1.33
C CYS A 37 28.15 -1.01 0.54
N ALA A 38 27.43 -1.19 -0.59
CA ALA A 38 26.81 -0.09 -1.32
C ALA A 38 25.33 0.03 -0.90
N GLN A 39 24.93 1.22 -0.51
CA GLN A 39 23.54 1.53 -0.23
C GLN A 39 22.80 1.87 -1.53
N VAL A 40 21.67 1.23 -1.75
CA VAL A 40 20.73 1.57 -2.81
C VAL A 40 19.40 1.90 -2.20
N THR A 41 18.92 3.11 -2.44
CA THR A 41 17.60 3.55 -2.00
C THR A 41 16.70 3.66 -3.22
N VAL A 42 15.59 2.94 -3.20
CA VAL A 42 14.50 3.06 -4.18
C VAL A 42 13.46 3.97 -3.59
N ASN A 43 13.38 5.18 -4.12
CA ASN A 43 12.35 6.15 -3.74
C ASN A 43 11.06 5.90 -4.54
N PRO A 44 9.88 6.23 -3.98
CA PRO A 44 8.67 6.27 -4.79
C PRO A 44 8.84 7.24 -5.95
N TRP A 45 8.21 6.93 -7.07
CA TRP A 45 8.47 7.56 -8.37
C TRP A 45 7.99 8.99 -8.52
N LYS A 46 7.16 9.49 -7.59
CA LYS A 46 6.67 10.87 -7.62
C LYS A 46 7.64 11.78 -6.86
N THR A 47 8.39 12.56 -7.59
CA THR A 47 9.42 13.46 -7.04
C THR A 47 8.89 14.84 -6.63
N ASP A 48 7.61 15.12 -6.89
CA ASP A 48 6.97 16.40 -6.64
C ASP A 48 6.05 16.43 -5.40
N MET A 49 5.90 15.32 -4.68
CA MET A 49 5.31 15.34 -3.34
C MET A 49 6.33 15.86 -2.32
N ASN A 50 5.91 16.81 -1.49
CA ASN A 50 6.73 17.22 -0.36
C ASN A 50 6.92 16.06 0.62
N GLY A 51 8.05 16.06 1.33
CA GLY A 51 8.42 14.97 2.24
C GLY A 51 9.30 13.91 1.59
N ASP A 52 9.72 12.94 2.39
CA ASP A 52 10.54 11.81 1.95
C ASP A 52 9.89 10.44 2.25
N GLY A 53 8.67 10.47 2.79
CA GLY A 53 7.89 9.29 3.13
C GLY A 53 8.28 8.63 4.46
N SER A 54 9.17 9.23 5.23
CA SER A 54 9.47 8.79 6.60
C SER A 54 8.38 9.23 7.59
N ALA A 55 8.41 8.70 8.80
CA ALA A 55 7.48 9.10 9.86
C ALA A 55 7.65 10.59 10.25
N ASP A 56 8.88 11.10 10.19
CA ASP A 56 9.21 12.50 10.53
C ASP A 56 8.90 13.47 9.39
N SER A 57 8.92 12.99 8.14
CA SER A 57 8.69 13.77 6.92
C SER A 57 7.78 13.01 5.94
N PRO A 58 6.50 12.77 6.30
CA PRO A 58 5.56 12.04 5.44
C PRO A 58 5.37 12.72 4.08
N TYR A 59 5.12 11.95 3.03
CA TYR A 59 4.69 12.52 1.76
C TYR A 59 3.37 13.25 1.91
N GLU A 60 3.32 14.51 1.45
CA GLU A 60 2.14 15.35 1.58
C GLU A 60 1.11 15.06 0.48
N ILE A 61 -0.12 14.73 0.87
CA ILE A 61 -1.26 14.62 -0.01
C ILE A 61 -1.98 15.97 -0.02
N ALA A 62 -1.76 16.73 -1.07
CA ALA A 62 -2.34 18.07 -1.27
C ALA A 62 -3.46 18.07 -2.32
N THR A 63 -3.43 17.15 -3.27
CA THR A 63 -4.30 17.10 -4.44
C THR A 63 -4.84 15.70 -4.71
N VAL A 64 -5.88 15.62 -5.55
CA VAL A 64 -6.40 14.36 -6.07
C VAL A 64 -5.30 13.56 -6.80
N SER A 65 -4.44 14.25 -7.56
CA SER A 65 -3.36 13.60 -8.31
C SER A 65 -2.36 12.88 -7.40
N ASP A 66 -2.20 13.32 -6.15
CA ASP A 66 -1.33 12.63 -5.19
C ASP A 66 -1.94 11.29 -4.77
N ILE A 67 -3.25 11.27 -4.53
CA ILE A 67 -3.96 10.02 -4.19
C ILE A 67 -4.03 9.10 -5.41
N GLU A 68 -4.24 9.63 -6.61
CA GLU A 68 -4.22 8.87 -7.86
C GLU A 68 -2.85 8.21 -8.08
N TYR A 69 -1.78 8.93 -7.79
CA TYR A 69 -0.44 8.36 -7.85
C TYR A 69 -0.26 7.18 -6.87
N ILE A 70 -0.71 7.33 -5.62
CA ILE A 70 -0.66 6.24 -4.62
C ILE A 70 -1.47 5.04 -5.13
N ARG A 71 -2.69 5.29 -5.65
CA ARG A 71 -3.54 4.24 -6.25
C ARG A 71 -2.82 3.51 -7.37
N ASP A 72 -2.30 4.24 -8.35
CA ASP A 72 -1.71 3.66 -9.55
C ASP A 72 -0.43 2.89 -9.22
N SER A 73 0.35 3.39 -8.25
CA SER A 73 1.53 2.71 -7.74
C SER A 73 1.18 1.40 -7.06
N VAL A 74 0.19 1.40 -6.15
CA VAL A 74 -0.26 0.18 -5.47
C VAL A 74 -0.86 -0.80 -6.48
N ASN A 75 -1.71 -0.31 -7.37
CA ASN A 75 -2.36 -1.14 -8.39
C ASN A 75 -1.37 -1.64 -9.47
N SER A 76 -0.14 -1.10 -9.49
CA SER A 76 0.98 -1.61 -10.27
C SER A 76 1.92 -2.55 -9.48
N GLY A 77 1.67 -2.75 -8.19
CA GLY A 77 2.38 -3.71 -7.35
C GLY A 77 3.31 -3.13 -6.30
N LEU A 78 3.30 -1.81 -6.07
CA LEU A 78 4.08 -1.17 -5.02
C LEU A 78 3.25 -1.14 -3.73
N SER A 79 3.71 -1.78 -2.64
CA SER A 79 2.92 -1.88 -1.41
C SER A 79 2.97 -0.65 -0.51
N PHE A 80 4.01 0.17 -0.62
CA PHE A 80 4.33 1.29 0.29
C PHE A 80 4.53 0.87 1.75
N ASP A 81 5.01 -0.34 1.99
CA ASP A 81 5.36 -0.78 3.33
C ASP A 81 6.41 0.15 3.97
N GLY A 82 6.14 0.59 5.21
CA GLY A 82 6.98 1.54 5.93
C GLY A 82 6.93 2.99 5.45
N VAL A 83 6.10 3.32 4.44
CA VAL A 83 5.96 4.68 3.90
C VAL A 83 4.79 5.40 4.55
N PHE A 84 4.99 6.69 4.87
CA PHE A 84 4.02 7.56 5.51
C PHE A 84 3.51 8.62 4.52
N PHE A 85 2.19 8.80 4.52
CA PHE A 85 1.48 9.84 3.77
C PHE A 85 0.66 10.69 4.72
N LYS A 86 0.59 12.01 4.48
CA LYS A 86 -0.15 12.94 5.32
C LYS A 86 -1.03 13.85 4.47
N PHE A 87 -2.32 13.86 4.73
CA PHE A 87 -3.22 14.84 4.15
C PHE A 87 -2.90 16.24 4.65
N VAL A 88 -2.67 17.18 3.74
CA VAL A 88 -2.47 18.59 4.04
C VAL A 88 -3.64 19.44 3.55
N SER A 89 -4.52 18.89 2.73
CA SER A 89 -5.75 19.52 2.21
C SER A 89 -6.93 18.57 2.33
N ASP A 90 -8.15 19.12 2.31
CA ASP A 90 -9.37 18.36 2.09
C ASP A 90 -9.40 17.90 0.63
N ILE A 91 -9.80 16.66 0.39
CA ILE A 91 -9.79 16.04 -0.95
C ILE A 91 -11.18 15.50 -1.29
N THR A 92 -11.61 15.75 -2.50
CA THR A 92 -12.78 15.09 -3.10
C THR A 92 -12.30 14.10 -4.16
N LEU A 93 -12.64 12.82 -4.00
CA LEU A 93 -12.32 11.80 -4.99
C LEU A 93 -13.05 12.07 -6.31
N PRO A 94 -12.49 11.73 -7.45
CA PRO A 94 -13.14 11.93 -8.74
C PRO A 94 -14.33 10.97 -8.93
N ASN A 95 -15.26 11.34 -9.78
CA ASN A 95 -16.28 10.40 -10.25
C ASN A 95 -15.61 9.22 -10.95
N GLY A 96 -16.10 8.01 -10.68
CA GLY A 96 -15.49 6.79 -11.21
C GLY A 96 -14.21 6.37 -10.50
N TRP A 97 -13.97 6.86 -9.29
CA TRP A 97 -12.84 6.47 -8.47
C TRP A 97 -12.67 4.96 -8.40
N THR A 98 -11.47 4.49 -8.70
CA THR A 98 -11.04 3.10 -8.46
C THR A 98 -10.26 3.09 -7.16
N PRO A 99 -10.62 2.25 -6.17
CA PRO A 99 -9.92 2.19 -4.89
C PRO A 99 -8.44 1.82 -5.01
N ILE A 100 -7.69 2.17 -3.97
CA ILE A 100 -6.30 1.75 -3.81
C ILE A 100 -6.27 0.27 -3.42
N GLY A 101 -5.55 -0.52 -4.17
CA GLY A 101 -5.49 -1.97 -4.06
C GLY A 101 -6.42 -2.66 -5.08
N CYS A 102 -5.95 -3.75 -5.66
CA CYS A 102 -6.69 -4.53 -6.65
C CYS A 102 -6.16 -5.96 -6.72
N THR A 103 -6.85 -6.82 -7.46
CA THR A 103 -6.28 -8.09 -7.93
C THR A 103 -5.29 -7.85 -9.06
N VAL A 104 -4.31 -8.72 -9.25
CA VAL A 104 -3.29 -8.58 -10.31
C VAL A 104 -3.91 -8.56 -11.70
N ASP A 105 -5.00 -9.29 -11.90
CA ASP A 105 -5.76 -9.32 -13.16
C ASP A 105 -6.73 -8.14 -13.32
N GLY A 106 -6.83 -7.26 -12.31
CA GLY A 106 -7.71 -6.09 -12.32
C GLY A 106 -9.19 -6.40 -12.23
N THR A 107 -9.59 -7.65 -12.08
CA THR A 107 -11.01 -8.04 -12.03
C THR A 107 -11.66 -7.78 -10.68
N ASN A 108 -10.85 -7.56 -9.64
CA ASN A 108 -11.27 -7.47 -8.23
C ASN A 108 -12.12 -8.68 -7.78
N LYS A 109 -11.93 -9.80 -8.42
CA LYS A 109 -12.49 -11.09 -8.04
C LYS A 109 -11.37 -11.89 -7.40
N PHE A 110 -11.42 -11.98 -6.11
CA PHE A 110 -10.48 -12.73 -5.31
C PHE A 110 -11.24 -13.87 -4.63
N ASP A 111 -10.77 -15.11 -4.77
CA ASP A 111 -11.29 -16.24 -4.00
C ASP A 111 -10.31 -16.56 -2.86
N PRO A 112 -10.65 -16.23 -1.60
CA PRO A 112 -9.79 -16.47 -0.46
C PRO A 112 -9.50 -17.96 -0.23
N ARG A 113 -10.30 -18.86 -0.82
CA ARG A 113 -10.11 -20.31 -0.72
C ARG A 113 -9.13 -20.87 -1.74
N ASN A 114 -8.69 -20.04 -2.71
CA ASN A 114 -7.71 -20.45 -3.69
C ASN A 114 -6.29 -20.03 -3.24
N PRO A 115 -5.44 -21.00 -2.77
CA PRO A 115 -4.11 -20.67 -2.28
C PRO A 115 -3.18 -20.10 -3.37
N ASP A 116 -3.50 -20.29 -4.64
CA ASP A 116 -2.72 -19.75 -5.75
C ASP A 116 -3.01 -18.26 -6.01
N GLU A 117 -4.08 -17.72 -5.43
CA GLU A 117 -4.46 -16.32 -5.59
C GLU A 117 -3.85 -15.38 -4.53
N LYS A 118 -3.20 -15.92 -3.48
CA LYS A 118 -2.60 -15.08 -2.42
C LYS A 118 -1.56 -14.08 -2.96
N ASP A 119 -0.84 -14.43 -4.03
CA ASP A 119 0.14 -13.58 -4.68
C ASP A 119 -0.48 -12.65 -5.74
N ASN A 120 -1.80 -12.79 -5.99
CA ASN A 120 -2.55 -12.00 -6.95
C ASN A 120 -3.11 -10.69 -6.38
N LEU A 121 -2.87 -10.41 -5.09
CA LEU A 121 -3.34 -9.18 -4.46
C LEU A 121 -2.26 -8.10 -4.47
N ARG A 122 -2.68 -6.92 -4.89
CA ARG A 122 -1.94 -5.67 -4.77
C ARG A 122 -2.55 -4.86 -3.65
N ALA A 123 -1.95 -4.93 -2.48
CA ALA A 123 -2.47 -4.35 -1.26
C ALA A 123 -1.64 -3.14 -0.82
N PHE A 124 -2.32 -2.14 -0.28
CA PHE A 124 -1.66 -1.02 0.38
C PHE A 124 -1.18 -1.44 1.76
N SER A 125 0.09 -1.16 2.08
CA SER A 125 0.73 -1.50 3.37
C SER A 125 1.30 -0.27 4.10
N GLY A 126 1.07 0.92 3.59
CA GLY A 126 1.61 2.16 4.15
C GLY A 126 0.79 2.72 5.31
N THR A 127 1.21 3.89 5.78
CA THR A 127 0.51 4.69 6.80
C THR A 127 -0.11 5.93 6.16
N ILE A 128 -1.40 6.15 6.37
CA ILE A 128 -2.12 7.36 6.00
C ILE A 128 -2.46 8.15 7.26
N LEU A 129 -1.92 9.35 7.37
CA LEU A 129 -2.23 10.33 8.40
C LEU A 129 -3.24 11.33 7.81
N GLY A 130 -4.47 11.24 8.22
CA GLY A 130 -5.55 12.13 7.76
C GLY A 130 -5.41 13.57 8.24
N ASN A 131 -4.70 13.79 9.37
CA ASN A 131 -4.42 15.12 9.91
C ASN A 131 -5.70 15.97 10.12
N GLY A 132 -6.80 15.32 10.47
CA GLY A 132 -8.11 15.95 10.64
C GLY A 132 -8.79 16.41 9.36
N LYS A 133 -8.22 16.15 8.19
CA LYS A 133 -8.75 16.56 6.88
C LYS A 133 -9.95 15.73 6.47
N LEU A 134 -10.71 16.28 5.53
CA LEU A 134 -11.90 15.66 4.98
C LEU A 134 -11.62 15.01 3.63
N LEU A 135 -11.93 13.72 3.55
CA LEU A 135 -12.03 12.99 2.30
C LEU A 135 -13.50 12.92 1.89
N THR A 136 -13.85 13.47 0.76
CA THR A 136 -15.21 13.37 0.21
C THR A 136 -15.27 12.32 -0.89
N VAL A 137 -16.16 11.35 -0.71
CA VAL A 137 -16.47 10.34 -1.73
C VAL A 137 -17.70 10.83 -2.51
N PRO A 138 -17.64 10.96 -3.85
CA PRO A 138 -18.79 11.37 -4.63
C PRO A 138 -19.92 10.35 -4.52
N LYS A 139 -21.15 10.80 -4.81
CA LYS A 139 -22.33 9.92 -4.74
C LYS A 139 -22.18 8.70 -5.64
N GLY A 140 -22.41 7.52 -5.08
CA GLY A 140 -22.22 6.24 -5.78
C GLY A 140 -20.75 5.85 -5.96
N GLY A 141 -19.81 6.66 -5.44
CA GLY A 141 -18.37 6.36 -5.49
C GLY A 141 -17.98 5.22 -4.55
N LYS A 142 -16.82 4.63 -4.84
CA LYS A 142 -16.25 3.58 -4.01
C LYS A 142 -15.40 4.14 -2.87
N PRO A 143 -15.09 3.34 -1.82
CA PRO A 143 -14.21 3.76 -0.73
C PRO A 143 -12.80 4.07 -1.19
N LEU A 144 -11.99 4.65 -0.31
CA LEU A 144 -10.60 5.00 -0.61
C LEU A 144 -9.76 3.75 -0.90
N LEU A 145 -9.90 2.72 -0.10
CA LEU A 145 -9.08 1.51 -0.12
C LEU A 145 -9.93 0.29 -0.49
N ALA A 146 -9.39 -0.61 -1.33
CA ALA A 146 -10.00 -1.91 -1.58
C ALA A 146 -9.28 -3.01 -0.80
N TYR A 147 -7.95 -3.15 -0.98
CA TYR A 147 -7.17 -4.17 -0.30
C TYR A 147 -6.03 -3.54 0.49
N VAL A 148 -5.88 -4.01 1.73
CA VAL A 148 -4.83 -3.54 2.64
C VAL A 148 -4.14 -4.72 3.33
N LYS A 149 -2.85 -4.55 3.62
CA LYS A 149 -2.03 -5.51 4.37
C LYS A 149 -1.10 -4.75 5.30
N ASN A 150 -1.28 -4.91 6.61
CA ASN A 150 -0.48 -4.20 7.62
C ASN A 150 -0.48 -2.67 7.45
N ALA A 151 -1.62 -2.13 7.04
CA ALA A 151 -1.79 -0.70 6.83
C ALA A 151 -2.20 0.05 8.11
N THR A 152 -1.96 1.34 8.13
CA THR A 152 -2.44 2.23 9.20
C THR A 152 -3.16 3.43 8.59
N VAL A 153 -4.34 3.77 9.13
CA VAL A 153 -5.08 4.99 8.78
C VAL A 153 -5.48 5.71 10.06
N LYS A 154 -5.06 6.97 10.21
CA LYS A 154 -5.33 7.77 11.41
C LYS A 154 -5.89 9.14 11.07
N ASP A 155 -6.70 9.67 11.99
CA ASP A 155 -7.14 11.07 12.03
C ASP A 155 -7.81 11.55 10.73
N LEU A 156 -8.57 10.71 10.04
CA LEU A 156 -9.22 11.02 8.76
C LEU A 156 -10.74 11.20 8.95
N ASN A 157 -11.29 12.27 8.40
CA ASN A 157 -12.72 12.45 8.30
C ASN A 157 -13.20 12.02 6.91
N ILE A 158 -14.31 11.30 6.83
CA ILE A 158 -14.87 10.81 5.57
C ILE A 158 -16.31 11.28 5.45
N TYR A 159 -16.66 11.81 4.29
CA TYR A 159 -18.03 12.13 3.92
C TYR A 159 -18.37 11.52 2.56
N GLY A 160 -19.59 11.03 2.43
CA GLY A 160 -20.16 10.58 1.15
C GLY A 160 -21.68 10.46 1.27
N GLU A 161 -22.42 11.14 0.39
CA GLU A 161 -23.89 11.07 0.38
C GLU A 161 -24.36 9.62 0.20
N GLU A 162 -23.64 8.87 -0.63
CA GLU A 162 -23.88 7.44 -0.87
C GLU A 162 -22.57 6.80 -1.33
N ILE A 163 -21.91 6.03 -0.44
CA ILE A 163 -20.68 5.30 -0.75
C ILE A 163 -21.08 3.89 -1.18
N ASN A 164 -20.66 3.49 -2.39
CA ASN A 164 -20.89 2.14 -2.90
C ASN A 164 -19.86 1.16 -2.33
N GLY A 165 -20.12 0.66 -1.15
CA GLY A 165 -19.26 -0.19 -0.36
C GLY A 165 -19.26 0.20 1.12
N TYR A 166 -18.16 -0.07 1.80
CA TYR A 166 -17.89 0.37 3.16
C TYR A 166 -17.34 1.80 3.19
N GLY A 167 -17.22 2.41 4.37
CA GLY A 167 -16.82 3.81 4.46
C GLY A 167 -15.38 4.12 4.07
N LEU A 168 -14.44 3.23 4.39
CA LEU A 168 -13.00 3.43 4.17
C LEU A 168 -12.36 2.31 3.36
N VAL A 169 -12.59 1.04 3.75
CA VAL A 169 -11.95 -0.14 3.17
C VAL A 169 -13.00 -1.14 2.70
N ASP A 170 -12.99 -1.53 1.44
CA ASP A 170 -13.99 -2.44 0.87
C ASP A 170 -13.73 -3.90 1.25
N GLY A 171 -12.47 -4.28 1.51
CA GLY A 171 -12.12 -5.61 1.93
C GLY A 171 -10.81 -5.67 2.74
N LEU A 172 -10.86 -6.40 3.84
CA LEU A 172 -9.69 -6.94 4.51
C LEU A 172 -9.52 -8.37 4.00
N HIS A 173 -8.47 -8.62 3.26
CA HIS A 173 -8.19 -9.98 2.81
C HIS A 173 -7.04 -10.57 3.60
N GLY A 174 -7.37 -11.56 4.41
CA GLY A 174 -6.42 -12.52 4.92
C GLY A 174 -6.61 -13.82 4.17
N VAL A 175 -5.74 -14.12 3.22
CA VAL A 175 -5.78 -15.38 2.50
C VAL A 175 -4.80 -16.34 3.12
N GLY A 176 -5.28 -17.54 3.41
CA GLY A 176 -4.46 -18.67 3.82
C GLY A 176 -3.62 -18.32 5.06
N PHE A 177 -4.29 -18.08 6.18
CA PHE A 177 -3.62 -17.86 7.45
C PHE A 177 -2.76 -19.09 7.78
N THR A 178 -1.44 -18.97 7.59
CA THR A 178 -0.53 -19.68 8.46
C THR A 178 -0.42 -18.86 9.75
N SER A 179 -0.18 -19.46 10.88
CA SER A 179 -0.04 -18.83 12.20
C SER A 179 1.04 -17.73 12.27
N GLU A 180 1.70 -17.42 11.17
CA GLU A 180 2.79 -16.46 11.02
C GLU A 180 2.37 -15.22 10.19
N ASP A 181 1.25 -15.26 9.46
CA ASP A 181 0.77 -14.15 8.64
C ASP A 181 -0.24 -13.29 9.41
N THR A 182 0.23 -12.27 10.08
CA THR A 182 -0.64 -11.27 10.69
C THR A 182 -1.00 -10.19 9.66
N PHE A 183 -2.23 -10.20 9.18
CA PHE A 183 -2.80 -9.08 8.44
C PHE A 183 -3.46 -8.13 9.45
N ALA A 184 -2.87 -6.99 9.68
CA ALA A 184 -3.41 -5.98 10.58
C ALA A 184 -3.76 -4.73 9.78
N ILE A 185 -4.87 -4.12 10.13
CA ILE A 185 -5.12 -2.70 9.84
C ILE A 185 -5.29 -1.97 11.15
N ILE A 186 -4.58 -0.88 11.33
CA ILE A 186 -4.77 0.02 12.45
C ILE A 186 -5.62 1.19 11.96
N ILE A 187 -6.80 1.36 12.55
CA ILE A 187 -7.67 2.51 12.29
C ILE A 187 -7.86 3.26 13.60
N GLU A 188 -7.45 4.51 13.61
CA GLU A 188 -7.48 5.36 14.79
C GLU A 188 -8.05 6.74 14.44
N ASN A 189 -9.04 7.22 15.20
CA ASN A 189 -9.69 8.52 14.99
C ASN A 189 -10.23 8.75 13.57
N VAL A 190 -10.70 7.69 12.89
CA VAL A 190 -11.36 7.83 11.58
C VAL A 190 -12.85 7.98 11.80
N THR A 191 -13.42 9.05 11.26
CA THR A 191 -14.82 9.45 11.50
C THR A 191 -15.59 9.53 10.20
N LEU A 192 -16.75 8.83 10.14
CA LEU A 192 -17.76 9.08 9.13
C LEU A 192 -18.56 10.32 9.55
N LYS A 193 -18.52 11.37 8.76
CA LYS A 193 -19.25 12.61 9.03
C LYS A 193 -20.76 12.42 8.95
N SER A 194 -21.49 13.22 9.72
CA SER A 194 -22.96 13.22 9.71
C SER A 194 -23.51 13.41 8.28
N GLY A 195 -24.50 12.60 7.92
CA GLY A 195 -25.08 12.56 6.58
C GLY A 195 -24.39 11.57 5.64
N THR A 196 -23.27 10.96 6.03
CA THR A 196 -22.65 9.88 5.26
C THR A 196 -23.54 8.65 5.26
N LYS A 197 -23.74 8.09 4.07
CA LYS A 197 -24.43 6.81 3.86
C LYS A 197 -23.49 5.84 3.15
N THR A 198 -23.52 4.59 3.57
CA THR A 198 -22.76 3.50 2.95
C THR A 198 -23.74 2.40 2.54
N LEU A 199 -23.55 1.79 1.37
CA LEU A 199 -24.39 0.68 0.92
C LEU A 199 -24.13 -0.59 1.72
N LYS A 200 -22.90 -0.77 2.22
CA LYS A 200 -22.53 -1.81 3.18
C LYS A 200 -22.30 -1.17 4.55
N SER A 201 -22.79 -1.79 5.60
CA SER A 201 -22.72 -1.22 6.96
C SER A 201 -21.31 -1.25 7.51
N GLY A 202 -20.82 -0.09 7.93
CA GLY A 202 -19.54 0.05 8.65
C GLY A 202 -18.45 0.79 7.90
N LEU A 203 -17.33 0.93 8.58
CA LEU A 203 -16.14 1.62 8.08
C LEU A 203 -15.28 0.68 7.23
N ILE A 204 -15.29 -0.59 7.55
CA ILE A 204 -14.44 -1.63 6.98
C ILE A 204 -15.29 -2.84 6.63
N GLY A 205 -15.05 -3.38 5.43
CA GLY A 205 -15.48 -4.72 5.06
C GLY A 205 -14.45 -5.75 5.47
N ALA A 206 -14.89 -6.76 6.22
CA ALA A 206 -14.09 -7.94 6.48
C ALA A 206 -14.87 -9.14 5.94
N GLU A 207 -14.35 -9.81 4.95
CA GLU A 207 -14.69 -11.20 4.71
C GLU A 207 -13.75 -12.04 5.55
N VAL A 208 -14.23 -12.48 6.70
CA VAL A 208 -13.55 -13.48 7.53
C VAL A 208 -14.26 -14.79 7.25
N ASP A 209 -13.65 -15.67 6.48
CA ASP A 209 -14.07 -17.08 6.43
C ASP A 209 -13.53 -17.73 7.70
N MET A 210 -14.41 -17.98 8.65
CA MET A 210 -14.12 -18.75 9.87
C MET A 210 -14.64 -20.16 9.63
N ASP A 211 -13.76 -21.06 9.25
CA ASP A 211 -13.95 -22.51 9.40
C ASP A 211 -13.48 -22.97 10.78
#